data_130ab6f380bb42a2e77676c69abb4062
#
_entry.id   130ab6f380bb42a2e77676c69abb4062
#
_cell.length_a   1.000
_cell.length_b   1.000
_cell.length_c   1.000
_cell.angle_alpha   90.00
_cell.angle_beta   90.00
_cell.angle_gamma   90.00
#
_symmetry.space_group_name_H-M   'P 1'
#
loop_
_entity.id
_entity.type
_entity.pdbx_description
1 polymer ?
#
loop_
_entity_poly.entity_id
_entity_poly.type
_entity_poly.pdbx_seq_one_letter_code
_entity_poly.pdbx_strand_id
1 'polypeptide(L)'
;INLFQIYYFRPNPLTFVALKEAKESMMKSILIIEDDITFGMMLKTWLSKKGFEVSSVSNIARAQKHIEGQGADLILSDLRLPDHDGIDLLKWMNEKGIDIPLIIMTGYADIQSAVQAMKLGARDYVAKPVNPEELLKKMSEALQAKEAPTTHTAAKTSAKKGSSISSGNATETHHAYLEGESDAAKQLYNYVGLVAPTNMSVLINGSSGTGKEYVAHRIHQLSKRNDKPFIAVDCGSIPKELAASEFFGHVKGSFTGALTDKTGAFVAANGGTIFLDEIGNLSYEVQIQLLRALQERKIRPVGSTQEVSVDIRLVSATNENLEQAIEKGTFREDLFHRINEFTLRMPDLKERKEDILLFANFFLDQANKELDKHLIGFDSKASQALLNYHWPGNLRQMKNIVKRATLLAQGSFITLLELGTELLETSTVCSASMALRNEETEKEHILEALRQTGNNKSKAAQLLNIDRKTLYNKLKLYNIDL
;
A
#
# COMPACT_ATOMS: atom_id res chain seq x y z
N ILE A 1 -58.34 -20.74 42.12
CA ILE A 1 -57.85 -22.02 42.62
C ILE A 1 -57.03 -22.64 41.48
N ASN A 2 -55.72 -22.60 41.63
CA ASN A 2 -54.65 -23.52 41.21
C ASN A 2 -54.80 -24.35 39.90
N LEU A 3 -53.84 -24.30 39.00
CA LEU A 3 -52.69 -25.22 39.07
C LEU A 3 -51.68 -24.94 37.96
N PHE A 4 -50.51 -24.63 38.38
CA PHE A 4 -49.27 -24.78 37.59
C PHE A 4 -49.06 -26.27 37.28
N GLN A 5 -48.96 -26.64 36.02
CA GLN A 5 -48.28 -27.84 35.58
C GLN A 5 -47.28 -27.48 34.52
N ILE A 6 -46.03 -27.31 34.96
CA ILE A 6 -44.85 -27.23 34.12
C ILE A 6 -44.60 -28.66 33.59
N TYR A 7 -44.88 -28.90 32.30
CA TYR A 7 -44.38 -30.08 31.62
C TYR A 7 -42.90 -29.85 31.27
N TYR A 8 -42.02 -30.51 32.02
CA TYR A 8 -40.63 -30.74 31.62
C TYR A 8 -40.61 -31.66 30.39
N PHE A 9 -40.53 -31.10 29.20
CA PHE A 9 -40.18 -31.81 28.02
C PHE A 9 -38.66 -32.13 28.09
N ARG A 10 -38.27 -33.31 28.54
CA ARG A 10 -36.92 -33.86 28.25
C ARG A 10 -36.88 -34.19 26.77
N PRO A 11 -36.06 -33.51 25.93
CA PRO A 11 -35.93 -33.92 24.54
C PRO A 11 -35.32 -35.34 24.50
N ASN A 12 -35.97 -36.21 23.77
CA ASN A 12 -35.52 -37.56 23.51
C ASN A 12 -34.08 -37.47 22.90
N PRO A 13 -33.09 -38.26 23.37
CA PRO A 13 -31.73 -38.24 22.83
C PRO A 13 -31.68 -38.49 21.31
N LEU A 14 -32.66 -39.19 20.73
CA LEU A 14 -32.82 -39.37 19.29
C LEU A 14 -33.19 -38.04 18.55
N THR A 15 -33.95 -37.14 19.14
CA THR A 15 -34.27 -35.84 18.57
C THR A 15 -33.08 -34.86 18.64
N PHE A 16 -32.21 -35.01 19.65
CA PHE A 16 -30.99 -34.20 19.76
C PHE A 16 -29.92 -34.62 18.73
N VAL A 17 -29.82 -35.93 18.44
CA VAL A 17 -28.93 -36.46 17.38
C VAL A 17 -29.46 -36.06 16.01
N ALA A 18 -30.75 -36.18 15.75
CA ALA A 18 -31.36 -35.80 14.47
C ALA A 18 -31.31 -34.28 14.22
N LEU A 19 -31.45 -33.42 15.29
CA LEU A 19 -31.25 -31.97 15.18
C LEU A 19 -29.78 -31.58 14.98
N LYS A 20 -28.87 -32.36 15.56
CA LYS A 20 -27.42 -32.19 15.36
C LYS A 20 -27.01 -32.60 13.94
N GLU A 21 -27.48 -33.71 13.46
CA GLU A 21 -27.26 -34.18 12.08
C GLU A 21 -27.92 -33.27 11.03
N ALA A 22 -29.15 -32.75 11.30
CA ALA A 22 -29.80 -31.75 10.44
C ALA A 22 -29.08 -30.41 10.43
N LYS A 23 -28.44 -30.00 11.54
CA LYS A 23 -27.65 -28.79 11.63
C LYS A 23 -26.28 -28.96 10.96
N GLU A 24 -25.69 -30.16 11.05
CA GLU A 24 -24.45 -30.50 10.34
C GLU A 24 -24.69 -30.60 8.82
N SER A 25 -25.87 -31.08 8.39
CA SER A 25 -26.27 -31.10 6.97
C SER A 25 -26.60 -29.76 6.34
N MET A 26 -26.67 -28.65 7.14
CA MET A 26 -26.87 -27.29 6.66
C MET A 26 -25.59 -26.44 6.66
N MET A 27 -24.47 -26.94 7.20
CA MET A 27 -23.23 -26.19 7.21
C MET A 27 -22.52 -26.40 5.88
N LYS A 28 -22.27 -25.28 5.14
CA LYS A 28 -21.52 -25.32 3.89
C LYS A 28 -20.06 -25.66 4.16
N SER A 29 -19.52 -26.64 3.41
CA SER A 29 -18.14 -27.12 3.54
C SER A 29 -17.19 -26.31 2.65
N ILE A 30 -16.08 -25.84 3.21
CA ILE A 30 -15.07 -25.03 2.52
C ILE A 30 -13.73 -25.75 2.59
N LEU A 31 -13.07 -25.89 1.45
CA LEU A 31 -11.71 -26.37 1.36
C LEU A 31 -10.75 -25.20 1.14
N ILE A 32 -9.82 -25.00 2.06
CA ILE A 32 -8.72 -24.04 1.94
C ILE A 32 -7.47 -24.77 1.45
N ILE A 33 -6.82 -24.24 0.42
CA ILE A 33 -5.55 -24.75 -0.13
C ILE A 33 -4.52 -23.64 0.01
N GLU A 34 -3.60 -23.79 0.96
CA GLU A 34 -2.68 -22.76 1.39
C GLU A 34 -1.41 -23.42 1.92
N ASP A 35 -0.24 -23.03 1.42
CA ASP A 35 1.06 -23.54 1.85
C ASP A 35 1.54 -22.91 3.15
N ASP A 36 1.19 -21.65 3.42
CA ASP A 36 1.37 -21.05 4.74
C ASP A 36 0.39 -21.67 5.75
N ILE A 37 0.91 -22.64 6.51
CA ILE A 37 0.14 -23.38 7.51
C ILE A 37 -0.52 -22.44 8.52
N THR A 38 0.17 -21.35 8.90
CA THR A 38 -0.31 -20.40 9.91
C THR A 38 -1.46 -19.57 9.36
N PHE A 39 -1.32 -19.02 8.17
CA PHE A 39 -2.39 -18.30 7.49
C PHE A 39 -3.60 -19.21 7.23
N GLY A 40 -3.38 -20.42 6.73
CA GLY A 40 -4.42 -21.43 6.52
C GLY A 40 -5.19 -21.77 7.80
N MET A 41 -4.48 -21.96 8.95
CA MET A 41 -5.12 -22.23 10.24
C MET A 41 -5.91 -21.02 10.77
N MET A 42 -5.43 -19.81 10.61
CA MET A 42 -6.12 -18.59 11.02
C MET A 42 -7.40 -18.41 10.20
N LEU A 43 -7.32 -18.53 8.89
CA LEU A 43 -8.46 -18.43 7.98
C LEU A 43 -9.50 -19.52 8.29
N LYS A 44 -9.06 -20.76 8.52
CA LYS A 44 -9.91 -21.87 8.97
C LYS A 44 -10.64 -21.54 10.26
N THR A 45 -9.90 -21.06 11.29
CA THR A 45 -10.49 -20.71 12.59
C THR A 45 -11.53 -19.60 12.47
N TRP A 46 -11.22 -18.59 11.67
CA TRP A 46 -12.11 -17.46 11.44
C TRP A 46 -13.39 -17.86 10.70
N LEU A 47 -13.28 -18.63 9.60
CA LEU A 47 -14.44 -19.11 8.85
C LEU A 47 -15.28 -20.10 9.67
N SER A 48 -14.66 -20.96 10.49
CA SER A 48 -15.38 -21.86 11.40
C SER A 48 -16.20 -21.06 12.43
N LYS A 49 -15.69 -19.94 12.95
CA LYS A 49 -16.46 -19.02 13.82
C LYS A 49 -17.63 -18.34 13.09
N LYS A 50 -17.57 -18.25 11.76
CA LYS A 50 -18.67 -17.74 10.91
C LYS A 50 -19.71 -18.80 10.55
N GLY A 51 -19.53 -20.05 10.99
CA GLY A 51 -20.49 -21.13 10.81
C GLY A 51 -20.27 -22.01 9.59
N PHE A 52 -19.07 -22.00 9.02
CA PHE A 52 -18.68 -22.91 7.93
C PHE A 52 -17.95 -24.13 8.47
N GLU A 53 -18.12 -25.27 7.81
CA GLU A 53 -17.25 -26.43 8.01
C GLU A 53 -16.00 -26.26 7.15
N VAL A 54 -14.82 -26.20 7.76
CA VAL A 54 -13.60 -25.81 7.02
C VAL A 54 -12.52 -26.86 7.14
N SER A 55 -12.07 -27.36 5.98
CA SER A 55 -10.88 -28.20 5.83
C SER A 55 -9.73 -27.37 5.23
N SER A 56 -8.49 -27.63 5.66
CA SER A 56 -7.30 -26.95 5.14
C SER A 56 -6.26 -27.97 4.73
N VAL A 57 -5.67 -27.77 3.55
CA VAL A 57 -4.59 -28.60 2.97
C VAL A 57 -3.49 -27.71 2.43
N SER A 58 -2.25 -28.21 2.38
CA SER A 58 -1.06 -27.39 2.06
C SER A 58 -0.54 -27.55 0.62
N ASN A 59 -1.16 -28.37 -0.21
CA ASN A 59 -0.74 -28.59 -1.59
C ASN A 59 -1.87 -29.18 -2.44
N ILE A 60 -1.70 -29.15 -3.77
CA ILE A 60 -2.70 -29.60 -4.76
C ILE A 60 -2.93 -31.10 -4.67
N ALA A 61 -1.91 -31.92 -4.48
CA ALA A 61 -2.08 -33.38 -4.40
C ALA A 61 -3.01 -33.81 -3.25
N ARG A 62 -2.95 -33.10 -2.09
CA ARG A 62 -3.88 -33.34 -0.97
C ARG A 62 -5.25 -32.78 -1.25
N ALA A 63 -5.33 -31.64 -1.95
CA ALA A 63 -6.59 -31.04 -2.35
C ALA A 63 -7.38 -31.98 -3.30
N GLN A 64 -6.73 -32.53 -4.29
CA GLN A 64 -7.33 -33.50 -5.22
C GLN A 64 -7.90 -34.70 -4.48
N LYS A 65 -7.15 -35.32 -3.55
CA LYS A 65 -7.64 -36.44 -2.72
C LYS A 65 -8.84 -36.04 -1.86
N HIS A 66 -8.84 -34.82 -1.31
CA HIS A 66 -9.94 -34.32 -0.49
C HIS A 66 -11.20 -34.12 -1.35
N ILE A 67 -11.05 -33.50 -2.52
CA ILE A 67 -12.16 -33.26 -3.46
C ILE A 67 -12.77 -34.57 -3.95
N GLU A 68 -11.94 -35.56 -4.31
CA GLU A 68 -12.42 -36.88 -4.75
C GLU A 68 -13.07 -37.70 -3.62
N GLY A 69 -12.63 -37.52 -2.36
CA GLY A 69 -13.12 -38.31 -1.23
C GLY A 69 -14.28 -37.67 -0.46
N GLN A 70 -14.19 -36.43 -0.10
CA GLN A 70 -15.15 -35.74 0.78
C GLN A 70 -15.94 -34.64 0.05
N GLY A 71 -15.39 -34.11 -1.03
CA GLY A 71 -15.95 -32.95 -1.73
C GLY A 71 -15.83 -31.65 -0.96
N ALA A 72 -16.36 -30.59 -1.55
CA ALA A 72 -16.51 -29.29 -0.91
C ALA A 72 -17.62 -28.47 -1.61
N ASP A 73 -18.25 -27.53 -0.91
CA ASP A 73 -19.21 -26.60 -1.51
C ASP A 73 -18.50 -25.42 -2.17
N LEU A 74 -17.31 -25.04 -1.65
CA LEU A 74 -16.48 -23.95 -2.15
C LEU A 74 -15.00 -24.26 -1.88
N ILE A 75 -14.14 -23.86 -2.81
CA ILE A 75 -12.68 -23.97 -2.67
C ILE A 75 -12.09 -22.55 -2.61
N LEU A 76 -11.23 -22.32 -1.61
CA LEU A 76 -10.36 -21.14 -1.52
C LEU A 76 -8.93 -21.64 -1.75
N SER A 77 -8.30 -21.26 -2.85
CA SER A 77 -6.95 -21.73 -3.19
C SER A 77 -5.99 -20.57 -3.31
N ASP A 78 -4.81 -20.70 -2.70
CA ASP A 78 -3.69 -19.84 -3.11
C ASP A 78 -3.38 -20.07 -4.59
N LEU A 79 -2.95 -19.02 -5.23
CA LEU A 79 -2.49 -19.07 -6.61
C LEU A 79 -1.17 -19.81 -6.71
N ARG A 80 -0.21 -19.53 -5.80
CA ARG A 80 1.12 -20.14 -5.78
C ARG A 80 1.24 -21.16 -4.66
N LEU A 81 1.40 -22.42 -5.04
CA LEU A 81 1.59 -23.54 -4.13
C LEU A 81 2.93 -24.25 -4.45
N PRO A 82 3.54 -24.96 -3.49
CA PRO A 82 4.88 -25.52 -3.63
C PRO A 82 5.01 -26.59 -4.73
N ASP A 83 3.93 -27.29 -5.03
CA ASP A 83 3.90 -28.39 -6.01
C ASP A 83 3.44 -27.92 -7.40
N HIS A 84 2.40 -27.08 -7.49
CA HIS A 84 1.81 -26.58 -8.74
C HIS A 84 1.04 -25.28 -8.48
N ASP A 85 0.74 -24.51 -9.54
CA ASP A 85 -0.11 -23.32 -9.42
C ASP A 85 -1.59 -23.67 -9.20
N GLY A 86 -2.32 -22.80 -8.47
CA GLY A 86 -3.78 -22.95 -8.30
C GLY A 86 -4.55 -22.99 -9.64
N ILE A 87 -3.96 -22.50 -10.72
CA ILE A 87 -4.46 -22.64 -12.10
C ILE A 87 -4.44 -24.09 -12.56
N ASP A 88 -3.47 -24.89 -12.15
CA ASP A 88 -3.37 -26.30 -12.55
C ASP A 88 -4.44 -27.15 -11.84
N LEU A 89 -4.81 -26.78 -10.60
CA LEU A 89 -5.97 -27.37 -9.94
C LEU A 89 -7.26 -27.10 -10.73
N LEU A 90 -7.43 -25.88 -11.21
CA LEU A 90 -8.62 -25.51 -11.99
C LEU A 90 -8.70 -26.28 -13.31
N LYS A 91 -7.58 -26.46 -14.02
CA LYS A 91 -7.51 -27.29 -15.23
C LYS A 91 -7.89 -28.72 -14.93
N TRP A 92 -7.32 -29.31 -13.86
CA TRP A 92 -7.63 -30.67 -13.43
C TRP A 92 -9.13 -30.85 -13.07
N MET A 93 -9.72 -29.87 -12.37
CA MET A 93 -11.16 -29.88 -12.07
C MET A 93 -12.00 -29.89 -13.35
N ASN A 94 -11.64 -29.03 -14.33
CA ASN A 94 -12.32 -28.98 -15.62
C ASN A 94 -12.19 -30.27 -16.41
N GLU A 95 -11.02 -30.91 -16.43
CA GLU A 95 -10.79 -32.20 -17.07
C GLU A 95 -11.61 -33.35 -16.43
N LYS A 96 -11.81 -33.28 -15.12
CA LYS A 96 -12.60 -34.27 -14.36
C LYS A 96 -14.10 -33.95 -14.34
N GLY A 97 -14.52 -32.79 -14.86
CA GLY A 97 -15.92 -32.37 -14.84
C GLY A 97 -16.42 -32.01 -13.43
N ILE A 98 -15.54 -31.58 -12.53
CA ILE A 98 -15.87 -31.21 -11.15
C ILE A 98 -16.35 -29.75 -11.13
N ASP A 99 -17.64 -29.53 -10.82
CA ASP A 99 -18.28 -28.25 -10.76
C ASP A 99 -18.38 -27.74 -9.30
N ILE A 100 -17.23 -27.43 -8.72
CA ILE A 100 -17.14 -26.78 -7.40
C ILE A 100 -16.62 -25.36 -7.61
N PRO A 101 -17.33 -24.32 -7.13
CA PRO A 101 -16.86 -22.94 -7.25
C PRO A 101 -15.50 -22.76 -6.57
N LEU A 102 -14.54 -22.19 -7.29
CA LEU A 102 -13.19 -21.93 -6.82
C LEU A 102 -12.93 -20.43 -6.83
N ILE A 103 -12.50 -19.90 -5.67
CA ILE A 103 -12.01 -18.53 -5.50
C ILE A 103 -10.50 -18.58 -5.32
N ILE A 104 -9.76 -17.85 -6.13
CA ILE A 104 -8.31 -17.74 -6.02
C ILE A 104 -7.95 -16.67 -5.00
N MET A 105 -7.07 -17.00 -4.05
CA MET A 105 -6.39 -16.03 -3.19
C MET A 105 -5.02 -15.71 -3.79
N THR A 106 -4.68 -14.44 -3.99
CA THR A 106 -3.45 -14.06 -4.70
C THR A 106 -2.76 -12.89 -4.03
N GLY A 107 -1.42 -12.90 -4.00
CA GLY A 107 -0.62 -11.72 -3.65
C GLY A 107 -0.62 -10.67 -4.78
N TYR A 108 -0.25 -9.43 -4.46
CA TYR A 108 -0.30 -8.29 -5.38
C TYR A 108 0.50 -8.45 -6.67
N ALA A 109 1.53 -9.28 -6.68
CA ALA A 109 2.37 -9.49 -7.87
C ALA A 109 1.71 -10.35 -8.97
N ASP A 110 0.58 -10.99 -8.70
CA ASP A 110 0.01 -12.06 -9.52
C ASP A 110 -1.40 -11.77 -10.10
N ILE A 111 -1.79 -10.51 -10.18
CA ILE A 111 -3.11 -10.10 -10.73
C ILE A 111 -3.30 -10.60 -12.17
N GLN A 112 -2.25 -10.61 -12.99
CA GLN A 112 -2.34 -11.15 -14.37
C GLN A 112 -2.68 -12.64 -14.38
N SER A 113 -2.14 -13.39 -13.44
CA SER A 113 -2.45 -14.83 -13.27
C SER A 113 -3.86 -15.05 -12.73
N ALA A 114 -4.36 -14.14 -11.84
CA ALA A 114 -5.75 -14.18 -11.41
C ALA A 114 -6.73 -13.95 -12.57
N VAL A 115 -6.43 -13.00 -13.48
CA VAL A 115 -7.22 -12.79 -14.71
C VAL A 115 -7.19 -14.05 -15.61
N GLN A 116 -6.08 -14.74 -15.66
CA GLN A 116 -5.98 -16.02 -16.39
C GLN A 116 -6.82 -17.11 -15.73
N ALA A 117 -6.82 -17.21 -14.40
CA ALA A 117 -7.67 -18.15 -13.67
C ALA A 117 -9.16 -17.89 -13.91
N MET A 118 -9.59 -16.63 -13.96
CA MET A 118 -10.97 -16.27 -14.31
C MET A 118 -11.37 -16.75 -15.71
N LYS A 119 -10.47 -16.64 -16.69
CA LYS A 119 -10.70 -17.16 -18.06
C LYS A 119 -10.80 -18.69 -18.12
N LEU A 120 -10.21 -19.37 -17.16
CA LEU A 120 -10.23 -20.84 -17.05
C LEU A 120 -11.39 -21.35 -16.18
N GLY A 121 -12.25 -20.46 -15.65
CA GLY A 121 -13.45 -20.82 -14.94
C GLY A 121 -13.38 -20.65 -13.41
N ALA A 122 -12.35 -19.98 -12.88
CA ALA A 122 -12.40 -19.54 -11.48
C ALA A 122 -13.63 -18.64 -11.27
N ARG A 123 -14.30 -18.80 -10.12
CA ARG A 123 -15.52 -18.05 -9.82
C ARG A 123 -15.23 -16.60 -9.52
N ASP A 124 -14.16 -16.35 -8.75
CA ASP A 124 -13.70 -15.01 -8.39
C ASP A 124 -12.23 -15.09 -7.89
N TYR A 125 -11.65 -13.94 -7.56
CA TYR A 125 -10.38 -13.86 -6.89
C TYR A 125 -10.42 -12.87 -5.72
N VAL A 126 -9.52 -13.04 -4.74
CA VAL A 126 -9.36 -12.16 -3.57
C VAL A 126 -7.88 -11.87 -3.38
N ALA A 127 -7.54 -10.59 -3.25
CA ALA A 127 -6.17 -10.19 -2.99
C ALA A 127 -5.79 -10.45 -1.52
N LYS A 128 -4.58 -10.97 -1.28
CA LYS A 128 -3.98 -11.06 0.05
C LYS A 128 -3.24 -9.74 0.35
N PRO A 129 -3.34 -9.21 1.59
CA PRO A 129 -4.11 -9.65 2.75
C PRO A 129 -5.63 -9.53 2.54
N VAL A 130 -6.36 -10.51 3.04
CA VAL A 130 -7.79 -10.70 2.75
C VAL A 130 -8.66 -9.69 3.51
N ASN A 131 -9.54 -8.99 2.82
CA ASN A 131 -10.62 -8.24 3.45
C ASN A 131 -11.75 -9.20 3.88
N PRO A 132 -12.13 -9.25 5.18
CA PRO A 132 -13.10 -10.21 5.68
C PRO A 132 -14.49 -10.09 5.05
N GLU A 133 -14.96 -8.85 4.82
CA GLU A 133 -16.30 -8.61 4.26
C GLU A 133 -16.32 -8.94 2.77
N GLU A 134 -15.27 -8.57 2.05
CA GLU A 134 -15.11 -8.88 0.63
C GLU A 134 -15.08 -10.40 0.42
N LEU A 135 -14.28 -11.12 1.23
CA LEU A 135 -14.22 -12.58 1.16
C LEU A 135 -15.58 -13.21 1.42
N LEU A 136 -16.28 -12.83 2.50
CA LEU A 136 -17.61 -13.36 2.82
C LEU A 136 -18.62 -13.05 1.73
N LYS A 137 -18.59 -11.85 1.15
CA LYS A 137 -19.45 -11.45 0.04
C LYS A 137 -19.22 -12.34 -1.18
N LYS A 138 -17.98 -12.48 -1.64
CA LYS A 138 -17.61 -13.31 -2.79
C LYS A 138 -17.91 -14.79 -2.56
N MET A 139 -17.68 -15.28 -1.34
CA MET A 139 -18.07 -16.65 -0.96
C MET A 139 -19.58 -16.85 -1.03
N SER A 140 -20.38 -15.91 -0.50
CA SER A 140 -21.84 -16.00 -0.55
C SER A 140 -22.37 -15.97 -1.98
N GLU A 141 -21.83 -15.11 -2.84
CA GLU A 141 -22.17 -15.03 -4.28
C GLU A 141 -21.79 -16.32 -5.02
N ALA A 142 -20.63 -16.90 -4.71
CA ALA A 142 -20.17 -18.15 -5.29
C ALA A 142 -21.04 -19.34 -4.90
N LEU A 143 -21.47 -19.41 -3.63
CA LEU A 143 -22.33 -20.47 -3.11
C LEU A 143 -23.78 -20.36 -3.60
N GLN A 144 -24.32 -19.14 -3.79
CA GLN A 144 -25.68 -18.90 -4.27
C GLN A 144 -25.83 -19.22 -5.78
N ALA A 145 -24.80 -19.01 -6.58
CA ALA A 145 -24.84 -19.27 -8.01
C ALA A 145 -24.91 -20.77 -8.37
N LYS A 146 -24.64 -21.67 -7.42
CA LYS A 146 -24.82 -23.12 -7.59
C LYS A 146 -26.31 -23.53 -7.57
N GLU A 147 -27.21 -22.63 -7.10
CA GLU A 147 -28.65 -22.90 -6.98
C GLU A 147 -29.49 -22.39 -8.17
N ALA A 148 -28.89 -21.71 -9.17
CA ALA A 148 -29.57 -21.19 -10.35
C ALA A 148 -29.05 -21.85 -11.65
N PRO A 149 -29.93 -22.25 -12.61
CA PRO A 149 -29.48 -22.88 -13.85
C PRO A 149 -28.76 -21.88 -14.77
N THR A 150 -27.58 -22.26 -15.20
CA THR A 150 -26.66 -21.48 -16.04
C THR A 150 -27.19 -21.24 -17.45
N THR A 151 -27.29 -19.98 -17.85
CA THR A 151 -27.29 -19.59 -19.27
C THR A 151 -25.98 -18.89 -19.61
N HIS A 152 -25.14 -19.59 -20.35
CA HIS A 152 -23.89 -19.06 -20.90
C HIS A 152 -24.15 -18.11 -22.06
N THR A 153 -23.72 -16.87 -21.94
CA THR A 153 -23.54 -15.98 -23.10
C THR A 153 -22.07 -15.62 -23.22
N ALA A 154 -21.45 -16.18 -24.25
CA ALA A 154 -20.05 -15.97 -24.60
C ALA A 154 -19.90 -14.61 -25.33
N ALA A 155 -19.11 -13.71 -24.81
CA ALA A 155 -18.58 -12.56 -25.54
C ALA A 155 -17.13 -12.83 -25.96
N LYS A 156 -16.94 -13.02 -27.27
CA LYS A 156 -15.61 -13.11 -27.92
C LYS A 156 -15.02 -11.71 -28.04
N THR A 157 -13.80 -11.51 -27.53
CA THR A 157 -12.92 -10.48 -28.05
C THR A 157 -11.48 -10.97 -28.12
N SER A 158 -10.86 -10.66 -29.22
CA SER A 158 -9.68 -11.19 -29.88
C SER A 158 -8.36 -11.02 -29.12
N ALA A 159 -7.52 -12.05 -29.24
CA ALA A 159 -6.12 -12.14 -28.78
C ALA A 159 -5.16 -11.31 -29.65
N LYS A 160 -4.18 -10.66 -29.04
CA LYS A 160 -2.90 -10.35 -29.67
C LYS A 160 -1.76 -10.96 -28.85
N LYS A 161 -0.92 -11.73 -29.57
CA LYS A 161 0.30 -12.41 -29.12
C LYS A 161 1.41 -11.42 -28.76
N GLY A 162 2.25 -11.75 -27.78
CA GLY A 162 3.54 -11.11 -27.58
C GLY A 162 4.36 -11.76 -26.46
N SER A 163 5.19 -12.68 -26.84
CA SER A 163 6.56 -13.11 -26.45
C SER A 163 6.91 -13.35 -24.97
N SER A 164 7.33 -14.58 -24.76
CA SER A 164 8.12 -15.16 -23.66
C SER A 164 9.49 -14.49 -23.50
N ILE A 165 9.92 -14.20 -22.26
CA ILE A 165 11.32 -14.06 -21.89
C ILE A 165 11.61 -14.86 -20.62
N SER A 166 12.70 -15.60 -20.70
CA SER A 166 13.25 -16.62 -19.83
C SER A 166 13.71 -16.11 -18.46
N SER A 167 13.57 -17.01 -17.47
CA SER A 167 14.16 -16.95 -16.14
C SER A 167 15.69 -17.04 -16.15
N GLY A 168 16.34 -16.10 -15.44
CA GLY A 168 17.74 -16.19 -15.03
C GLY A 168 17.81 -15.97 -13.51
N ASN A 169 18.34 -16.97 -12.78
CA ASN A 169 18.62 -16.93 -11.35
C ASN A 169 19.69 -15.88 -11.03
N ALA A 170 19.35 -14.96 -10.13
CA ALA A 170 20.32 -14.25 -9.29
C ALA A 170 19.68 -13.98 -7.94
N THR A 171 20.28 -14.51 -6.88
CA THR A 171 19.95 -14.27 -5.49
C THR A 171 20.33 -12.83 -5.12
N GLU A 172 19.40 -11.91 -5.32
CA GLU A 172 19.43 -10.58 -4.73
C GLU A 172 18.17 -10.45 -3.88
N THR A 173 18.33 -9.86 -2.70
CA THR A 173 17.23 -9.47 -1.80
C THR A 173 16.28 -8.55 -2.56
N HIS A 174 15.34 -9.12 -3.29
CA HIS A 174 14.29 -8.37 -3.95
C HIS A 174 13.41 -7.73 -2.87
N HIS A 175 13.64 -6.46 -2.60
CA HIS A 175 12.58 -5.63 -2.05
C HIS A 175 11.42 -5.71 -3.03
N ALA A 176 10.36 -6.42 -2.65
CA ALA A 176 9.14 -6.47 -3.44
C ALA A 176 8.60 -5.03 -3.56
N TYR A 177 8.59 -4.50 -4.76
CA TYR A 177 8.09 -3.16 -5.07
C TYR A 177 6.69 -3.26 -5.68
N LEU A 178 5.79 -2.40 -5.24
CA LEU A 178 4.40 -2.38 -5.69
C LEU A 178 4.15 -1.12 -6.52
N GLU A 179 3.64 -1.30 -7.71
CA GLU A 179 3.13 -0.22 -8.58
C GLU A 179 1.64 -0.01 -8.29
N GLY A 180 1.18 1.25 -8.24
CA GLY A 180 -0.24 1.55 -8.07
C GLY A 180 -1.07 1.22 -9.32
N GLU A 181 -2.36 1.03 -9.13
CA GLU A 181 -3.32 0.70 -10.20
C GLU A 181 -4.19 1.89 -10.62
N SER A 182 -4.14 3.01 -9.88
CA SER A 182 -4.87 4.23 -10.22
C SER A 182 -4.42 4.81 -11.57
N ASP A 183 -5.26 5.60 -12.19
CA ASP A 183 -4.94 6.23 -13.48
C ASP A 183 -3.73 7.16 -13.36
N ALA A 184 -3.57 7.85 -12.22
CA ALA A 184 -2.40 8.67 -11.94
C ALA A 184 -1.11 7.82 -11.85
N ALA A 185 -1.17 6.64 -11.22
CA ALA A 185 -0.05 5.71 -11.15
C ALA A 185 0.27 5.14 -12.54
N LYS A 186 -0.72 4.69 -13.31
CA LYS A 186 -0.54 4.18 -14.69
C LYS A 186 0.12 5.22 -15.58
N GLN A 187 -0.31 6.48 -15.49
CA GLN A 187 0.30 7.57 -16.27
C GLN A 187 1.78 7.78 -15.88
N LEU A 188 2.09 7.77 -14.58
CA LEU A 188 3.46 7.87 -14.09
C LEU A 188 4.33 6.74 -14.65
N TYR A 189 3.89 5.48 -14.54
CA TYR A 189 4.68 4.32 -15.01
C TYR A 189 4.79 4.26 -16.54
N ASN A 190 3.82 4.77 -17.28
CA ASN A 190 3.95 4.96 -18.73
C ASN A 190 5.11 5.93 -19.06
N TYR A 191 5.21 7.06 -18.35
CA TYR A 191 6.34 7.98 -18.53
C TYR A 191 7.67 7.36 -18.09
N VAL A 192 7.69 6.59 -17.00
CA VAL A 192 8.87 5.82 -16.57
C VAL A 192 9.31 4.87 -17.69
N GLY A 193 8.39 4.12 -18.30
CA GLY A 193 8.68 3.22 -19.40
C GLY A 193 9.25 3.92 -20.65
N LEU A 194 8.80 5.15 -20.92
CA LEU A 194 9.29 5.95 -22.05
C LEU A 194 10.70 6.50 -21.79
N VAL A 195 10.97 7.00 -20.58
CA VAL A 195 12.26 7.66 -20.28
C VAL A 195 13.35 6.67 -19.89
N ALA A 196 13.00 5.50 -19.31
CA ALA A 196 13.98 4.53 -18.81
C ALA A 196 15.01 4.07 -19.86
N PRO A 197 14.66 3.75 -21.12
CA PRO A 197 15.64 3.31 -22.12
C PRO A 197 16.57 4.42 -22.64
N THR A 198 16.31 5.68 -22.28
CA THR A 198 17.11 6.85 -22.72
C THR A 198 18.27 7.13 -21.75
N ASN A 199 19.19 8.01 -22.15
CA ASN A 199 20.25 8.53 -21.27
C ASN A 199 19.91 9.91 -20.68
N MET A 200 18.66 10.39 -20.84
CA MET A 200 18.22 11.68 -20.30
C MET A 200 18.33 11.71 -18.79
N SER A 201 18.72 12.87 -18.27
CA SER A 201 18.61 13.18 -16.85
C SER A 201 17.14 13.27 -16.46
N VAL A 202 16.75 12.69 -15.32
CA VAL A 202 15.36 12.67 -14.86
C VAL A 202 15.25 13.38 -13.52
N LEU A 203 14.35 14.36 -13.44
CA LEU A 203 13.99 15.03 -12.20
C LEU A 203 12.63 14.52 -11.71
N ILE A 204 12.61 13.87 -10.54
CA ILE A 204 11.40 13.37 -9.89
C ILE A 204 10.94 14.40 -8.87
N ASN A 205 9.83 15.07 -9.13
CA ASN A 205 9.23 16.05 -8.23
C ASN A 205 8.02 15.48 -7.50
N GLY A 206 7.94 15.67 -6.18
CA GLY A 206 6.80 15.24 -5.38
C GLY A 206 7.04 15.32 -3.89
N SER A 207 5.95 15.33 -3.13
CA SER A 207 5.95 15.45 -1.67
C SER A 207 6.79 14.37 -0.99
N SER A 208 7.19 14.62 0.27
CA SER A 208 7.93 13.63 1.04
C SER A 208 7.10 12.36 1.24
N GLY A 209 7.78 11.21 1.16
CA GLY A 209 7.15 9.89 1.40
C GLY A 209 6.28 9.35 0.26
N THR A 210 6.27 9.96 -0.93
CA THR A 210 5.48 9.50 -2.10
C THR A 210 6.07 8.29 -2.82
N GLY A 211 7.36 7.94 -2.54
CA GLY A 211 8.06 6.81 -3.16
C GLY A 211 8.99 7.20 -4.32
N LYS A 212 9.59 8.40 -4.29
CA LYS A 212 10.51 8.89 -5.35
C LYS A 212 11.71 7.96 -5.59
N GLU A 213 12.32 7.45 -4.52
CA GLU A 213 13.44 6.50 -4.60
C GLU A 213 13.05 5.21 -5.36
N TYR A 214 11.83 4.70 -5.08
CA TYR A 214 11.30 3.55 -5.80
C TYR A 214 11.21 3.79 -7.31
N VAL A 215 10.67 4.94 -7.71
CA VAL A 215 10.57 5.30 -9.14
C VAL A 215 11.96 5.45 -9.77
N ALA A 216 12.94 6.01 -9.06
CA ALA A 216 14.32 6.10 -9.52
C ALA A 216 14.94 4.71 -9.76
N HIS A 217 14.72 3.79 -8.82
CA HIS A 217 15.17 2.41 -8.96
C HIS A 217 14.49 1.71 -10.14
N ARG A 218 13.19 1.94 -10.34
CA ARG A 218 12.43 1.39 -11.47
C ARG A 218 12.92 1.91 -12.82
N ILE A 219 13.28 3.22 -12.90
CA ILE A 219 13.93 3.80 -14.09
C ILE A 219 15.24 3.09 -14.41
N HIS A 220 16.05 2.81 -13.39
CA HIS A 220 17.30 2.08 -13.57
C HIS A 220 17.07 0.65 -14.06
N GLN A 221 16.16 -0.10 -13.43
CA GLN A 221 15.81 -1.49 -13.80
C GLN A 221 15.33 -1.62 -15.25
N LEU A 222 14.56 -0.65 -15.75
CA LEU A 222 14.05 -0.63 -17.12
C LEU A 222 15.03 0.01 -18.12
N SER A 223 16.19 0.48 -17.65
CA SER A 223 17.21 1.14 -18.49
C SER A 223 18.15 0.14 -19.17
N LYS A 224 18.94 0.64 -20.11
CA LYS A 224 20.04 -0.12 -20.73
C LYS A 224 21.23 -0.37 -19.78
N ARG A 225 21.17 0.17 -18.55
CA ARG A 225 22.20 0.09 -17.51
C ARG A 225 21.73 -0.73 -16.31
N ASN A 226 20.71 -1.57 -16.46
CA ASN A 226 20.10 -2.35 -15.38
C ASN A 226 21.06 -3.37 -14.72
N ASP A 227 22.11 -3.77 -15.43
CA ASP A 227 23.19 -4.66 -14.96
C ASP A 227 24.38 -3.89 -14.33
N LYS A 228 24.33 -2.57 -14.30
CA LYS A 228 25.38 -1.67 -13.80
C LYS A 228 25.03 -1.12 -12.41
N PRO A 229 26.00 -0.51 -11.70
CA PRO A 229 25.73 0.02 -10.36
C PRO A 229 24.60 1.05 -10.33
N PHE A 230 23.74 0.95 -9.31
CA PHE A 230 22.79 1.97 -8.89
C PHE A 230 23.24 2.53 -7.55
N ILE A 231 23.69 3.79 -7.53
CA ILE A 231 24.18 4.44 -6.31
C ILE A 231 23.19 5.52 -5.91
N ALA A 232 22.53 5.33 -4.75
CA ALA A 232 21.63 6.32 -4.16
C ALA A 232 22.37 7.17 -3.13
N VAL A 233 22.18 8.48 -3.18
CA VAL A 233 22.75 9.46 -2.25
C VAL A 233 21.65 10.39 -1.79
N ASP A 234 21.42 10.44 -0.48
CA ASP A 234 20.52 11.40 0.16
C ASP A 234 21.30 12.68 0.49
N CYS A 235 21.05 13.74 -0.30
CA CYS A 235 21.73 15.02 -0.16
C CYS A 235 21.38 15.74 1.15
N GLY A 236 20.21 15.46 1.73
CA GLY A 236 19.77 16.04 2.99
C GLY A 236 20.46 15.47 4.22
N SER A 237 20.92 14.22 4.14
CA SER A 237 21.56 13.52 5.25
C SER A 237 23.06 13.81 5.38
N ILE A 238 23.70 14.36 4.34
CA ILE A 238 25.14 14.60 4.31
C ILE A 238 25.48 16.00 4.86
N PRO A 239 26.35 16.13 5.89
CA PRO A 239 26.85 17.42 6.33
C PRO A 239 27.50 18.19 5.16
N LYS A 240 27.23 19.49 5.05
CA LYS A 240 27.68 20.33 3.92
C LYS A 240 29.20 20.27 3.71
N GLU A 241 29.96 20.18 4.80
CA GLU A 241 31.42 20.15 4.81
C GLU A 241 31.97 18.82 4.23
N LEU A 242 31.21 17.75 4.33
CA LEU A 242 31.59 16.42 3.85
C LEU A 242 31.03 16.10 2.47
N ALA A 243 30.07 16.88 2.00
CA ALA A 243 29.34 16.59 0.76
C ALA A 243 30.26 16.43 -0.44
N ALA A 244 31.23 17.33 -0.65
CA ALA A 244 32.18 17.21 -1.75
C ALA A 244 33.01 15.91 -1.69
N SER A 245 33.41 15.50 -0.49
CA SER A 245 34.14 14.23 -0.26
C SER A 245 33.26 12.99 -0.51
N GLU A 246 31.98 13.03 -0.12
CA GLU A 246 31.04 11.91 -0.35
C GLU A 246 30.73 11.76 -1.86
N PHE A 247 30.51 12.86 -2.56
CA PHE A 247 30.20 12.84 -3.97
C PHE A 247 31.41 12.51 -4.86
N PHE A 248 32.55 13.23 -4.67
CA PHE A 248 33.66 13.19 -5.61
C PHE A 248 34.86 12.41 -5.09
N GLY A 249 34.86 12.04 -3.81
CA GLY A 249 35.99 11.38 -3.16
C GLY A 249 37.05 12.38 -2.67
N HIS A 250 38.07 11.85 -1.99
CA HIS A 250 39.20 12.63 -1.52
C HIS A 250 40.50 11.82 -1.50
N VAL A 251 41.64 12.50 -1.57
CA VAL A 251 42.94 11.90 -1.36
C VAL A 251 43.39 12.11 0.10
N LYS A 252 44.19 11.18 0.61
CA LYS A 252 44.76 11.26 1.95
C LYS A 252 45.42 12.61 2.22
N GLY A 253 45.11 13.20 3.37
CA GLY A 253 45.69 14.48 3.81
C GLY A 253 45.04 15.73 3.20
N SER A 254 43.94 15.62 2.45
CA SER A 254 43.28 16.73 1.81
C SER A 254 42.55 17.67 2.80
N PHE A 255 42.19 17.18 3.99
CA PHE A 255 41.60 17.97 5.08
C PHE A 255 41.85 17.26 6.43
N THR A 256 41.59 17.95 7.55
CA THR A 256 41.72 17.39 8.89
C THR A 256 40.74 16.24 9.08
N GLY A 257 41.26 15.01 9.17
CA GLY A 257 40.45 13.76 9.23
C GLY A 257 40.52 12.89 7.97
N ALA A 258 41.13 13.33 6.88
CA ALA A 258 41.36 12.52 5.68
C ALA A 258 42.54 11.56 5.88
N LEU A 259 42.32 10.50 6.64
CA LEU A 259 43.36 9.52 7.01
C LEU A 259 43.71 8.54 5.86
N THR A 260 42.77 8.29 4.97
CA THR A 260 42.90 7.37 3.80
C THR A 260 42.28 8.03 2.57
N ASP A 261 42.58 7.49 1.39
CA ASP A 261 41.85 7.84 0.18
C ASP A 261 40.40 7.32 0.24
N LYS A 262 39.44 8.09 -0.29
CA LYS A 262 38.03 7.72 -0.36
C LYS A 262 37.52 7.82 -1.80
N THR A 263 36.93 6.74 -2.28
CA THR A 263 36.20 6.74 -3.56
C THR A 263 34.85 7.40 -3.40
N GLY A 264 34.55 8.42 -4.22
CA GLY A 264 33.27 9.13 -4.19
C GLY A 264 32.14 8.39 -4.92
N ALA A 265 30.89 8.79 -4.63
CA ALA A 265 29.68 8.22 -5.22
C ALA A 265 29.68 8.26 -6.77
N PHE A 266 30.23 9.31 -7.37
CA PHE A 266 30.32 9.43 -8.83
C PHE A 266 31.21 8.37 -9.47
N VAL A 267 32.33 8.03 -8.85
CA VAL A 267 33.21 6.95 -9.31
C VAL A 267 32.57 5.59 -9.08
N ALA A 268 31.91 5.41 -7.94
CA ALA A 268 31.20 4.17 -7.63
C ALA A 268 30.03 3.91 -8.59
N ALA A 269 29.37 4.96 -9.09
CA ALA A 269 28.28 4.88 -10.08
C ALA A 269 28.76 4.76 -11.54
N ASN A 270 30.07 4.70 -11.77
CA ASN A 270 30.60 4.73 -13.15
C ASN A 270 30.07 3.58 -14.01
N GLY A 271 29.62 3.91 -15.21
CA GLY A 271 28.92 3.00 -16.12
C GLY A 271 27.43 2.79 -15.82
N GLY A 272 26.98 3.18 -14.63
CA GLY A 272 25.64 2.94 -14.08
C GLY A 272 24.76 4.19 -13.94
N THR A 273 24.00 4.22 -12.87
CA THR A 273 23.06 5.31 -12.54
C THR A 273 23.37 5.85 -11.15
N ILE A 274 23.43 7.15 -11.01
CA ILE A 274 23.45 7.85 -9.72
C ILE A 274 22.08 8.46 -9.46
N PHE A 275 21.53 8.20 -8.27
CA PHE A 275 20.28 8.79 -7.78
C PHE A 275 20.61 9.78 -6.65
N LEU A 276 20.17 11.03 -6.81
CA LEU A 276 20.35 12.10 -5.83
C LEU A 276 19.00 12.48 -5.26
N ASP A 277 18.71 12.04 -4.03
CA ASP A 277 17.49 12.46 -3.34
C ASP A 277 17.69 13.81 -2.64
N GLU A 278 16.63 14.59 -2.53
CA GLU A 278 16.62 15.95 -1.94
C GLU A 278 17.70 16.88 -2.53
N ILE A 279 17.81 16.89 -3.87
CA ILE A 279 18.87 17.65 -4.58
C ILE A 279 18.89 19.15 -4.25
N GLY A 280 17.77 19.74 -3.79
CA GLY A 280 17.67 21.13 -3.36
C GLY A 280 18.56 21.47 -2.15
N ASN A 281 18.95 20.46 -1.35
CA ASN A 281 19.78 20.64 -0.16
C ASN A 281 21.28 20.76 -0.44
N LEU A 282 21.71 20.61 -1.71
CA LEU A 282 23.12 20.72 -2.08
C LEU A 282 23.69 22.12 -1.83
N SER A 283 24.89 22.20 -1.22
CA SER A 283 25.60 23.47 -1.10
C SER A 283 25.97 24.01 -2.48
N TYR A 284 26.06 25.34 -2.59
CA TYR A 284 26.38 26.01 -3.86
C TYR A 284 27.68 25.51 -4.51
N GLU A 285 28.68 25.18 -3.71
CA GLU A 285 29.96 24.64 -4.15
C GLU A 285 29.82 23.24 -4.78
N VAL A 286 29.02 22.37 -4.18
CA VAL A 286 28.71 21.03 -4.71
C VAL A 286 27.90 21.13 -5.99
N GLN A 287 26.97 22.09 -6.09
CA GLN A 287 26.22 22.33 -7.33
C GLN A 287 27.15 22.69 -8.51
N ILE A 288 28.20 23.51 -8.29
CA ILE A 288 29.20 23.83 -9.33
C ILE A 288 29.94 22.56 -9.77
N GLN A 289 30.40 21.75 -8.83
CA GLN A 289 31.14 20.52 -9.16
C GLN A 289 30.25 19.50 -9.84
N LEU A 290 28.99 19.38 -9.42
CA LEU A 290 27.98 18.52 -10.04
C LEU A 290 27.74 18.93 -11.51
N LEU A 291 27.56 20.22 -11.78
CA LEU A 291 27.39 20.73 -13.13
C LEU A 291 28.57 20.35 -14.03
N ARG A 292 29.81 20.54 -13.56
CA ARG A 292 31.02 20.13 -14.29
C ARG A 292 31.05 18.63 -14.56
N ALA A 293 30.74 17.80 -13.55
CA ALA A 293 30.68 16.36 -13.70
C ALA A 293 29.67 15.92 -14.79
N LEU A 294 28.53 16.62 -14.91
CA LEU A 294 27.50 16.33 -15.91
C LEU A 294 27.86 16.83 -17.32
N GLN A 295 28.59 17.95 -17.41
CA GLN A 295 28.97 18.57 -18.70
C GLN A 295 30.23 17.94 -19.28
N GLU A 296 31.27 17.84 -18.46
CA GLU A 296 32.62 17.42 -18.89
C GLU A 296 32.82 15.91 -18.76
N ARG A 297 31.91 15.20 -18.09
CA ARG A 297 32.06 13.76 -17.79
C ARG A 297 33.33 13.43 -17.01
N LYS A 298 33.77 14.37 -16.19
CA LYS A 298 34.96 14.28 -15.35
C LYS A 298 34.70 14.84 -13.97
N ILE A 299 35.33 14.25 -12.98
CA ILE A 299 35.34 14.72 -11.63
C ILE A 299 36.77 14.88 -11.13
N ARG A 300 36.93 15.70 -10.05
CA ARG A 300 38.23 15.87 -9.38
C ARG A 300 38.05 15.58 -7.88
N PRO A 301 38.69 14.51 -7.34
CA PRO A 301 38.66 14.25 -5.91
C PRO A 301 39.22 15.42 -5.10
N VAL A 302 38.68 15.63 -3.90
CA VAL A 302 39.13 16.72 -2.99
C VAL A 302 40.62 16.54 -2.68
N GLY A 303 41.43 17.59 -2.86
CA GLY A 303 42.86 17.56 -2.68
C GLY A 303 43.67 16.96 -3.83
N SER A 304 43.03 16.43 -4.89
CA SER A 304 43.69 15.92 -6.06
C SER A 304 43.77 16.94 -7.21
N THR A 305 44.83 16.91 -7.98
CA THR A 305 44.95 17.63 -9.27
C THR A 305 44.54 16.76 -10.46
N GLN A 306 44.41 15.46 -10.28
CA GLN A 306 44.02 14.50 -11.32
C GLN A 306 42.52 14.49 -11.55
N GLU A 307 42.13 14.49 -12.81
CA GLU A 307 40.76 14.31 -13.24
C GLU A 307 40.44 12.82 -13.47
N VAL A 308 39.27 12.39 -13.06
CA VAL A 308 38.78 11.02 -13.28
C VAL A 308 37.55 11.10 -14.20
N SER A 309 37.59 10.39 -15.31
CA SER A 309 36.47 10.29 -16.25
C SER A 309 35.37 9.43 -15.66
N VAL A 310 34.11 9.88 -15.76
CA VAL A 310 32.91 9.17 -15.27
C VAL A 310 31.83 9.18 -16.34
N ASP A 311 31.26 8.01 -16.62
CA ASP A 311 30.05 7.89 -17.44
C ASP A 311 28.88 7.47 -16.55
N ILE A 312 28.04 8.41 -16.19
CA ILE A 312 26.90 8.19 -15.31
C ILE A 312 25.60 8.64 -15.97
N ARG A 313 24.50 7.99 -15.62
CA ARG A 313 23.14 8.50 -15.80
C ARG A 313 22.68 9.14 -14.51
N LEU A 314 22.14 10.35 -14.58
CA LEU A 314 21.60 11.04 -13.42
C LEU A 314 20.08 10.85 -13.31
N VAL A 315 19.63 10.44 -12.14
CA VAL A 315 18.23 10.58 -11.68
C VAL A 315 18.26 11.40 -10.39
N SER A 316 17.46 12.43 -10.31
CA SER A 316 17.41 13.32 -9.14
C SER A 316 15.98 13.42 -8.62
N ALA A 317 15.81 13.69 -7.32
CA ALA A 317 14.52 13.88 -6.71
C ALA A 317 14.50 15.11 -5.79
N THR A 318 13.35 15.75 -5.70
CA THR A 318 13.13 16.88 -4.79
C THR A 318 11.68 16.95 -4.33
N ASN A 319 11.46 17.50 -3.15
CA ASN A 319 10.16 17.92 -2.64
C ASN A 319 10.00 19.44 -2.64
N GLU A 320 11.05 20.18 -3.02
CA GLU A 320 11.08 21.64 -3.06
C GLU A 320 10.78 22.17 -4.47
N ASN A 321 10.31 23.40 -4.53
CA ASN A 321 10.19 24.12 -5.78
C ASN A 321 11.57 24.74 -6.14
N LEU A 322 12.28 24.09 -7.07
CA LEU A 322 13.61 24.54 -7.49
C LEU A 322 13.59 25.88 -8.22
N GLU A 323 12.50 26.28 -8.89
CA GLU A 323 12.36 27.58 -9.53
C GLU A 323 12.37 28.70 -8.47
N GLN A 324 11.65 28.52 -7.37
CA GLN A 324 11.72 29.44 -6.23
C GLN A 324 13.09 29.43 -5.55
N ALA A 325 13.80 28.31 -5.52
CA ALA A 325 15.15 28.22 -5.00
C ALA A 325 16.14 28.99 -5.89
N ILE A 326 15.95 29.00 -7.21
CA ILE A 326 16.72 29.81 -8.17
C ILE A 326 16.46 31.30 -7.92
N GLU A 327 15.21 31.73 -7.79
CA GLU A 327 14.86 33.14 -7.48
C GLU A 327 15.50 33.63 -6.17
N LYS A 328 15.60 32.74 -5.17
CA LYS A 328 16.29 33.03 -3.88
C LYS A 328 17.81 32.95 -3.96
N GLY A 329 18.38 32.52 -5.08
CA GLY A 329 19.83 32.35 -5.26
C GLY A 329 20.42 31.14 -4.50
N THR A 330 19.60 30.22 -4.00
CA THR A 330 20.06 29.02 -3.29
C THR A 330 20.32 27.83 -4.22
N PHE A 331 19.75 27.86 -5.43
CA PHE A 331 19.98 26.85 -6.48
C PHE A 331 20.39 27.52 -7.77
N ARG A 332 21.28 26.87 -8.53
CA ARG A 332 21.81 27.41 -9.80
C ARG A 332 20.86 27.09 -10.96
N GLU A 333 20.58 28.08 -11.77
CA GLU A 333 19.74 27.96 -12.96
C GLU A 333 20.38 27.05 -14.03
N ASP A 334 21.69 27.16 -14.24
CA ASP A 334 22.42 26.33 -15.21
C ASP A 334 22.40 24.84 -14.83
N LEU A 335 22.51 24.52 -13.55
CA LEU A 335 22.36 23.17 -13.06
C LEU A 335 20.92 22.67 -13.22
N PHE A 336 19.92 23.49 -12.89
CA PHE A 336 18.52 23.14 -13.06
C PHE A 336 18.21 22.71 -14.49
N HIS A 337 18.62 23.48 -15.49
CA HIS A 337 18.42 23.11 -16.89
C HIS A 337 19.14 21.81 -17.30
N ARG A 338 20.23 21.46 -16.65
CA ARG A 338 20.99 20.22 -16.95
C ARG A 338 20.36 18.99 -16.32
N ILE A 339 19.72 19.11 -15.16
CA ILE A 339 19.09 17.99 -14.45
C ILE A 339 17.63 17.79 -14.87
N ASN A 340 16.98 18.83 -15.37
CA ASN A 340 15.57 18.88 -15.74
C ASN A 340 15.35 18.63 -17.23
N GLU A 341 16.01 17.62 -17.82
CA GLU A 341 15.78 17.20 -19.21
C GLU A 341 14.42 16.47 -19.35
N PHE A 342 14.01 15.75 -18.29
CA PHE A 342 12.71 15.10 -18.21
C PHE A 342 12.18 15.15 -16.77
N THR A 343 10.99 15.73 -16.58
CA THR A 343 10.36 15.83 -15.26
C THR A 343 9.30 14.76 -15.08
N LEU A 344 9.36 14.05 -13.94
CA LEU A 344 8.30 13.16 -13.47
C LEU A 344 7.64 13.75 -12.22
N ARG A 345 6.32 13.92 -12.25
CA ARG A 345 5.56 14.33 -11.08
C ARG A 345 5.03 13.09 -10.35
N MET A 346 5.41 12.94 -9.08
CA MET A 346 4.86 11.93 -8.19
C MET A 346 3.51 12.41 -7.63
N PRO A 347 2.42 11.69 -7.85
CA PRO A 347 1.15 12.03 -7.23
C PRO A 347 1.17 11.77 -5.73
N ASP A 348 0.54 12.65 -4.96
CA ASP A 348 0.29 12.40 -3.54
C ASP A 348 -0.68 11.23 -3.38
N LEU A 349 -0.62 10.55 -2.22
CA LEU A 349 -1.49 9.41 -1.96
C LEU A 349 -2.98 9.78 -1.97
N LYS A 350 -3.32 11.01 -1.58
CA LYS A 350 -4.70 11.55 -1.67
C LYS A 350 -5.23 11.68 -3.10
N GLU A 351 -4.34 11.81 -4.12
CA GLU A 351 -4.67 11.90 -5.54
C GLU A 351 -4.87 10.52 -6.18
N ARG A 352 -4.48 9.43 -5.48
CA ARG A 352 -4.58 8.03 -5.91
C ARG A 352 -5.27 7.17 -4.85
N LYS A 353 -6.50 7.53 -4.51
CA LYS A 353 -7.28 6.88 -3.44
C LYS A 353 -7.47 5.37 -3.66
N GLU A 354 -7.57 4.96 -4.91
CA GLU A 354 -7.72 3.55 -5.31
C GLU A 354 -6.51 2.69 -4.89
N ASP A 355 -5.33 3.30 -4.79
CA ASP A 355 -4.10 2.62 -4.39
C ASP A 355 -3.93 2.52 -2.86
N ILE A 356 -4.76 3.22 -2.05
CA ILE A 356 -4.58 3.28 -0.59
C ILE A 356 -4.63 1.90 0.04
N LEU A 357 -5.67 1.12 -0.22
CA LEU A 357 -5.81 -0.23 0.34
C LEU A 357 -4.78 -1.19 -0.24
N LEU A 358 -4.42 -1.02 -1.51
CA LEU A 358 -3.36 -1.76 -2.17
C LEU A 358 -2.02 -1.62 -1.42
N PHE A 359 -1.61 -0.37 -1.15
CA PHE A 359 -0.38 -0.10 -0.39
C PHE A 359 -0.49 -0.49 1.09
N ALA A 360 -1.64 -0.25 1.72
CA ALA A 360 -1.84 -0.64 3.12
C ALA A 360 -1.67 -2.15 3.32
N ASN A 361 -2.25 -2.95 2.45
CA ASN A 361 -2.12 -4.40 2.45
C ASN A 361 -0.69 -4.85 2.17
N PHE A 362 -0.01 -4.23 1.20
CA PHE A 362 1.40 -4.51 0.92
C PHE A 362 2.30 -4.24 2.14
N PHE A 363 2.07 -3.14 2.85
CA PHE A 363 2.81 -2.85 4.09
C PHE A 363 2.44 -3.78 5.23
N LEU A 364 1.20 -4.28 5.28
CA LEU A 364 0.80 -5.31 6.24
C LEU A 364 1.55 -6.63 6.00
N ASP A 365 1.67 -7.06 4.75
CA ASP A 365 2.47 -8.24 4.38
C ASP A 365 3.93 -8.10 4.79
N GLN A 366 4.53 -6.92 4.52
CA GLN A 366 5.90 -6.65 4.97
C GLN A 366 6.02 -6.67 6.50
N ALA A 367 5.07 -6.03 7.20
CA ALA A 367 5.07 -5.97 8.65
C ALA A 367 4.84 -7.36 9.27
N ASN A 368 3.97 -8.19 8.69
CA ASN A 368 3.78 -9.57 9.12
C ASN A 368 5.10 -10.36 9.07
N LYS A 369 5.84 -10.28 7.96
CA LYS A 369 7.13 -10.96 7.79
C LYS A 369 8.19 -10.42 8.76
N GLU A 370 8.24 -9.10 8.96
CA GLU A 370 9.26 -8.47 9.80
C GLU A 370 9.02 -8.71 11.29
N LEU A 371 7.74 -8.75 11.71
CA LEU A 371 7.34 -8.86 13.13
C LEU A 371 6.93 -10.29 13.53
N ASP A 372 7.07 -11.26 12.62
CA ASP A 372 6.61 -12.65 12.79
C ASP A 372 5.14 -12.72 13.23
N LYS A 373 4.29 -11.91 12.58
CA LYS A 373 2.85 -11.82 12.76
C LYS A 373 2.13 -12.39 11.54
N HIS A 374 0.88 -12.80 11.72
CA HIS A 374 0.09 -13.43 10.65
C HIS A 374 -1.32 -12.84 10.61
N LEU A 375 -1.42 -11.51 10.49
CA LEU A 375 -2.71 -10.84 10.39
C LEU A 375 -3.27 -11.03 8.98
N ILE A 376 -4.57 -11.30 8.91
CA ILE A 376 -5.26 -11.62 7.65
C ILE A 376 -5.54 -10.34 6.83
N GLY A 377 -5.76 -9.20 7.49
CA GLY A 377 -6.12 -7.95 6.83
C GLY A 377 -6.58 -6.85 7.80
N PHE A 378 -7.36 -5.92 7.27
CA PHE A 378 -8.02 -4.85 8.01
C PHE A 378 -9.51 -5.13 8.14
N ASP A 379 -10.15 -4.76 9.28
CA ASP A 379 -11.60 -4.79 9.37
C ASP A 379 -12.23 -3.65 8.54
N SER A 380 -13.56 -3.66 8.38
CA SER A 380 -14.24 -2.66 7.55
C SER A 380 -14.09 -1.24 8.05
N LYS A 381 -14.06 -1.05 9.36
CA LYS A 381 -13.91 0.29 9.96
C LYS A 381 -12.50 0.80 9.78
N ALA A 382 -11.49 -0.07 9.94
CA ALA A 382 -10.09 0.26 9.66
C ALA A 382 -9.88 0.57 8.18
N SER A 383 -10.42 -0.24 7.27
CA SER A 383 -10.34 -0.01 5.82
C SER A 383 -10.95 1.33 5.41
N GLN A 384 -12.10 1.68 5.98
CA GLN A 384 -12.78 2.94 5.71
C GLN A 384 -12.02 4.15 6.26
N ALA A 385 -11.40 4.01 7.46
CA ALA A 385 -10.54 5.04 8.03
C ALA A 385 -9.29 5.29 7.16
N LEU A 386 -8.65 4.22 6.66
CA LEU A 386 -7.51 4.32 5.76
C LEU A 386 -7.86 5.08 4.47
N LEU A 387 -9.03 4.80 3.87
CA LEU A 387 -9.50 5.47 2.64
C LEU A 387 -9.83 6.95 2.85
N ASN A 388 -10.34 7.32 4.03
CA ASN A 388 -10.79 8.67 4.32
C ASN A 388 -9.66 9.59 4.83
N TYR A 389 -8.53 9.03 5.25
CA TYR A 389 -7.42 9.81 5.78
C TYR A 389 -6.65 10.54 4.66
N HIS A 390 -6.15 11.74 4.95
CA HIS A 390 -5.51 12.62 3.96
C HIS A 390 -4.05 12.26 3.63
N TRP A 391 -3.42 11.42 4.44
CA TRP A 391 -2.04 10.93 4.28
C TRP A 391 -1.00 12.05 4.04
N PRO A 392 -0.83 13.03 4.93
CA PRO A 392 0.13 14.12 4.73
C PRO A 392 1.58 13.62 4.58
N GLY A 393 1.94 12.50 5.21
CA GLY A 393 3.24 11.84 5.06
C GLY A 393 3.26 10.71 4.03
N ASN A 394 2.22 10.61 3.18
CA ASN A 394 2.11 9.67 2.07
C ASN A 394 2.43 8.21 2.48
N LEU A 395 3.14 7.46 1.64
CA LEU A 395 3.47 6.04 1.88
C LEU A 395 4.39 5.83 3.09
N ARG A 396 5.27 6.79 3.41
CA ARG A 396 6.15 6.70 4.59
C ARG A 396 5.32 6.69 5.89
N GLN A 397 4.33 7.56 5.99
CA GLN A 397 3.41 7.58 7.12
C GLN A 397 2.57 6.30 7.18
N MET A 398 2.01 5.88 6.05
CA MET A 398 1.20 4.67 5.96
C MET A 398 1.98 3.44 6.42
N LYS A 399 3.21 3.24 5.93
CA LYS A 399 4.09 2.15 6.35
C LYS A 399 4.29 2.12 7.86
N ASN A 400 4.54 3.27 8.47
CA ASN A 400 4.77 3.36 9.92
C ASN A 400 3.50 3.06 10.72
N ILE A 401 2.34 3.58 10.29
CA ILE A 401 1.05 3.33 10.96
C ILE A 401 0.67 1.85 10.85
N VAL A 402 0.77 1.26 9.66
CA VAL A 402 0.45 -0.16 9.45
C VAL A 402 1.39 -1.05 10.25
N LYS A 403 2.71 -0.78 10.24
CA LYS A 403 3.68 -1.55 11.04
C LYS A 403 3.38 -1.48 12.54
N ARG A 404 3.08 -0.28 13.06
CA ARG A 404 2.66 -0.08 14.46
C ARG A 404 1.37 -0.84 14.78
N ALA A 405 0.36 -0.73 13.92
CA ALA A 405 -0.91 -1.43 14.09
C ALA A 405 -0.74 -2.95 14.07
N THR A 406 0.11 -3.47 13.17
CA THR A 406 0.46 -4.90 13.12
C THR A 406 1.07 -5.38 14.42
N LEU A 407 1.99 -4.61 15.02
CA LEU A 407 2.60 -4.94 16.31
C LEU A 407 1.56 -5.01 17.44
N LEU A 408 0.62 -4.05 17.48
CA LEU A 408 -0.37 -3.90 18.55
C LEU A 408 -1.56 -4.87 18.41
N ALA A 409 -1.83 -5.36 17.21
CA ALA A 409 -2.98 -6.22 16.94
C ALA A 409 -2.91 -7.54 17.73
N GLN A 410 -4.02 -7.85 18.44
CA GLN A 410 -4.21 -9.07 19.21
C GLN A 410 -5.12 -10.09 18.52
N GLY A 411 -5.88 -9.65 17.51
CA GLY A 411 -6.81 -10.48 16.73
C GLY A 411 -6.20 -10.96 15.42
N SER A 412 -7.06 -11.49 14.55
CA SER A 412 -6.67 -11.89 13.18
C SER A 412 -6.70 -10.73 12.18
N PHE A 413 -7.32 -9.59 12.55
CA PHE A 413 -7.45 -8.40 11.72
C PHE A 413 -7.00 -7.17 12.50
N ILE A 414 -6.48 -6.18 11.79
CA ILE A 414 -6.23 -4.85 12.34
C ILE A 414 -7.58 -4.13 12.41
N THR A 415 -7.90 -3.61 13.60
CA THR A 415 -9.11 -2.81 13.85
C THR A 415 -8.77 -1.33 13.86
N LEU A 416 -9.78 -0.48 13.88
CA LEU A 416 -9.62 0.97 13.95
C LEU A 416 -8.82 1.43 15.19
N LEU A 417 -8.89 0.69 16.29
CA LEU A 417 -8.19 1.04 17.54
C LEU A 417 -6.67 0.93 17.40
N GLU A 418 -6.17 -0.10 16.72
CA GLU A 418 -4.73 -0.29 16.53
C GLU A 418 -4.13 0.69 15.50
N LEU A 419 -4.94 1.22 14.58
CA LEU A 419 -4.50 2.25 13.64
C LEU A 419 -4.16 3.58 14.32
N GLY A 420 -4.75 3.85 15.50
CA GLY A 420 -4.44 5.00 16.34
C GLY A 420 -5.40 6.18 16.17
N THR A 421 -5.30 7.13 17.13
CA THR A 421 -6.19 8.29 17.24
C THR A 421 -6.13 9.26 16.06
N GLU A 422 -4.99 9.30 15.34
CA GLU A 422 -4.80 10.15 14.16
C GLU A 422 -5.85 9.87 13.06
N LEU A 423 -6.21 8.59 12.86
CA LEU A 423 -7.24 8.20 11.90
C LEU A 423 -8.66 8.29 12.49
N LEU A 424 -8.80 8.26 13.82
CA LEU A 424 -10.09 8.40 14.53
C LEU A 424 -10.64 9.83 14.44
N GLU A 425 -9.78 10.83 14.58
CA GLU A 425 -10.19 12.25 14.57
C GLU A 425 -10.74 12.69 13.21
N THR A 426 -10.24 12.14 12.11
CA THR A 426 -10.81 12.40 10.77
C THR A 426 -12.19 11.78 10.56
N SER A 427 -12.50 10.68 11.22
CA SER A 427 -13.83 10.03 11.14
C SER A 427 -14.90 10.80 11.92
N THR A 428 -14.53 11.46 13.01
CA THR A 428 -15.42 12.28 13.85
C THR A 428 -15.56 13.70 13.32
N VAL A 429 -14.54 14.25 12.67
CA VAL A 429 -14.54 15.61 12.12
C VAL A 429 -15.38 15.71 10.84
N CYS A 430 -15.55 14.63 10.06
CA CYS A 430 -16.49 14.64 8.92
C CYS A 430 -17.97 14.76 9.33
N SER A 431 -18.34 14.36 10.55
CA SER A 431 -19.72 14.54 11.04
C SER A 431 -19.90 15.83 11.86
N ALA A 432 -18.83 16.41 12.39
CA ALA A 432 -18.90 17.60 13.26
C ALA A 432 -18.34 18.88 12.64
N SER A 433 -17.42 18.81 11.65
CA SER A 433 -16.76 20.01 11.11
C SER A 433 -17.42 20.61 9.88
N MET A 434 -18.45 20.00 9.31
CA MET A 434 -19.33 20.70 8.36
C MET A 434 -20.23 21.75 9.04
N ALA A 435 -20.30 21.76 10.39
CA ALA A 435 -21.17 22.66 11.15
C ALA A 435 -20.52 23.98 11.58
N LEU A 436 -19.21 24.20 11.42
CA LEU A 436 -18.52 25.36 12.06
C LEU A 436 -17.74 26.27 11.11
N ARG A 437 -17.98 26.25 9.80
CA ARG A 437 -17.35 27.18 8.84
C ARG A 437 -18.28 28.05 8.03
N ASN A 438 -19.57 28.06 8.31
CA ASN A 438 -20.48 29.06 7.80
C ASN A 438 -20.76 30.07 8.92
N GLU A 439 -20.29 31.28 8.78
CA GLU A 439 -20.52 32.37 9.76
C GLU A 439 -22.04 32.55 10.08
N GLU A 440 -22.90 32.31 9.13
CA GLU A 440 -24.37 32.37 9.29
C GLU A 440 -24.90 31.23 10.19
N THR A 441 -24.43 29.99 9.98
CA THR A 441 -24.88 28.84 10.80
C THR A 441 -24.33 28.89 12.23
N GLU A 442 -23.12 29.43 12.42
CA GLU A 442 -22.54 29.63 13.75
C GLU A 442 -23.32 30.69 14.54
N LYS A 443 -23.70 31.79 13.86
CA LYS A 443 -24.53 32.84 14.43
C LYS A 443 -25.91 32.32 14.82
N GLU A 444 -26.54 31.49 13.99
CA GLU A 444 -27.84 30.84 14.31
C GLU A 444 -27.73 29.90 15.52
N HIS A 445 -26.70 29.09 15.62
CA HIS A 445 -26.49 28.20 16.77
C HIS A 445 -26.28 28.98 18.07
N ILE A 446 -25.53 30.10 18.02
CA ILE A 446 -25.35 30.96 19.19
C ILE A 446 -26.69 31.61 19.62
N LEU A 447 -27.48 32.11 18.68
CA LEU A 447 -28.78 32.69 18.93
C LEU A 447 -29.77 31.67 19.52
N GLU A 448 -29.77 30.45 18.99
CA GLU A 448 -30.64 29.37 19.49
C GLU A 448 -30.23 28.93 20.91
N ALA A 449 -28.94 28.77 21.18
CA ALA A 449 -28.45 28.46 22.55
C ALA A 449 -28.80 29.56 23.57
N LEU A 450 -28.76 30.82 23.15
CA LEU A 450 -29.16 31.95 23.99
C LEU A 450 -30.68 31.96 24.24
N ARG A 451 -31.52 31.66 23.23
CA ARG A 451 -32.97 31.52 23.41
C ARG A 451 -33.31 30.39 24.36
N GLN A 452 -32.70 29.20 24.20
CA GLN A 452 -32.94 28.04 25.08
C GLN A 452 -32.50 28.28 26.52
N THR A 453 -31.52 29.13 26.75
CA THR A 453 -30.99 29.44 28.10
C THR A 453 -31.54 30.73 28.69
N GLY A 454 -32.54 31.37 28.03
CA GLY A 454 -33.12 32.64 28.51
C GLY A 454 -32.12 33.77 28.61
N ASN A 455 -31.25 33.91 27.57
CA ASN A 455 -30.15 34.90 27.49
C ASN A 455 -29.06 34.74 28.58
N ASN A 456 -28.98 33.58 29.23
CA ASN A 456 -27.93 33.32 30.20
C ASN A 456 -26.63 32.90 29.50
N LYS A 457 -25.71 33.86 29.34
CA LYS A 457 -24.44 33.68 28.63
C LYS A 457 -23.56 32.56 29.20
N SER A 458 -23.60 32.28 30.49
CA SER A 458 -22.83 31.21 31.13
C SER A 458 -23.40 29.82 30.80
N LYS A 459 -24.70 29.66 30.81
CA LYS A 459 -25.37 28.41 30.44
C LYS A 459 -25.32 28.17 28.93
N ALA A 460 -25.42 29.23 28.12
CA ALA A 460 -25.27 29.13 26.67
C ALA A 460 -23.84 28.68 26.25
N ALA A 461 -22.81 29.19 26.92
CA ALA A 461 -21.43 28.75 26.70
C ALA A 461 -21.24 27.26 27.04
N GLN A 462 -21.84 26.78 28.13
CA GLN A 462 -21.84 25.36 28.50
C GLN A 462 -22.60 24.49 27.47
N LEU A 463 -23.76 24.97 27.01
CA LEU A 463 -24.58 24.26 26.01
C LEU A 463 -23.83 24.10 24.67
N LEU A 464 -23.05 25.13 24.31
CA LEU A 464 -22.22 25.16 23.08
C LEU A 464 -20.84 24.50 23.27
N ASN A 465 -20.54 24.03 24.48
CA ASN A 465 -19.25 23.43 24.85
C ASN A 465 -18.03 24.34 24.53
N ILE A 466 -18.19 25.64 24.79
CA ILE A 466 -17.14 26.65 24.60
C ILE A 466 -16.92 27.48 25.87
N ASP A 467 -15.74 28.07 26.00
CA ASP A 467 -15.46 28.99 27.11
C ASP A 467 -16.30 30.27 27.04
N ARG A 468 -16.72 30.75 28.21
CA ARG A 468 -17.48 31.99 28.33
C ARG A 468 -16.82 33.16 27.61
N LYS A 469 -15.48 33.27 27.67
CA LYS A 469 -14.70 34.30 26.99
C LYS A 469 -14.79 34.19 25.47
N THR A 470 -14.77 32.96 24.95
CA THR A 470 -14.94 32.67 23.53
C THR A 470 -16.34 33.04 23.05
N LEU A 471 -17.40 32.73 23.82
CA LEU A 471 -18.75 33.17 23.49
C LEU A 471 -18.87 34.72 23.46
N TYR A 472 -18.29 35.45 24.41
CA TYR A 472 -18.28 36.89 24.39
C TYR A 472 -17.59 37.49 23.17
N ASN A 473 -16.46 36.93 22.77
CA ASN A 473 -15.73 37.35 21.57
C ASN A 473 -16.57 37.10 20.30
N LYS A 474 -17.28 35.98 20.23
CA LYS A 474 -18.16 35.64 19.08
C LYS A 474 -19.41 36.51 19.03
N LEU A 475 -20.04 36.81 20.20
CA LEU A 475 -21.15 37.75 20.25
C LEU A 475 -20.77 39.15 19.75
N LYS A 476 -19.56 39.60 20.09
CA LYS A 476 -19.02 40.88 19.63
C LYS A 476 -18.67 40.85 18.15
N LEU A 477 -18.11 39.73 17.66
CA LEU A 477 -17.78 39.51 16.23
C LEU A 477 -19.01 39.54 15.34
N TYR A 478 -20.12 38.94 15.79
CA TYR A 478 -21.37 38.84 15.02
C TYR A 478 -22.36 39.98 15.31
N ASN A 479 -21.96 41.02 16.06
CA ASN A 479 -22.81 42.16 16.48
C ASN A 479 -24.17 41.71 17.05
N ILE A 480 -24.14 40.73 17.96
CA ILE A 480 -25.36 40.24 18.65
C ILE A 480 -25.47 41.02 19.98
N ASP A 481 -26.33 42.01 19.99
CA ASP A 481 -26.69 42.75 21.19
C ASP A 481 -27.83 42.02 21.96
N LEU A 482 -27.62 41.82 23.30
CA LEU A 482 -28.51 41.11 24.20
C LEU A 482 -28.93 42.02 25.37
#